data_254ac98f4996a834c9baa41ce62c54a7
#
_entry.id   254ac98f4996a834c9baa41ce62c54a7
#
_cell.length_a   1.000
_cell.length_b   1.000
_cell.length_c   1.000
_cell.angle_alpha   90.00
_cell.angle_beta   90.00
_cell.angle_gamma   90.00
#
_symmetry.space_group_name_H-M   'P 1'
#
loop_
_entity.id
_entity.type
_entity.pdbx_description
1 polymer ?
#
loop_
_entity_poly.entity_id
_entity_poly.type
_entity_poly.pdbx_seq_one_letter_code
_entity_poly.pdbx_strand_id
1 'polypeptide(L)'
;MRKLNSPLSIFELFIRKAVIFLFFIYKGSISPYITSQCSYSITCSDYAKNSIEEKGVFLGIISSTIRVIKCSLLPLKTFFDYKAYFFPLNKKKKGNIFIILILMFAFISCTNFSHQGGWSNVILDSENQSLYVSSNEGKLYNIITNEGVPSINWSYPKDSKGTSYSDPILYENSVISSSFDCKGKNCEGKIYELQKTDGELIWQKNIPSKISPKIQIYKDLLLVSSLKKQENNQDLTTSEIYLISLNDESKGAILGKIPVSGEIWSGAYLHNEMIFVTTLSGWLYVFDGNKMRDFSNNSFDDILIDSLQFPYAINSKLHFSSNNIYFSDVSGEFYSLNVSNIQENKSLNIKNWMLSTPLFYGDNLYVFTINGDVFLIDSKKHEIIKSFSTKKIIVGDPKKLEIDSDNYILIPTEKNGIEIINNDPFDFGTSLGKYPTDKKLYSSPLINDNNLIIHTQKSELLFFKLKNRDLYYCLDLNEEKICD
;
A
#
# COMPACT_ATOMS: atom_id res chain seq x y z
N MET A 1 -41.44 -5.34 -22.00
CA MET A 1 -40.98 -5.96 -23.26
C MET A 1 -40.83 -4.86 -24.31
N ARG A 2 -39.61 -4.36 -24.55
CA ARG A 2 -39.34 -3.38 -25.64
C ARG A 2 -39.15 -4.15 -26.95
N LYS A 3 -39.89 -3.76 -28.00
CA LYS A 3 -39.86 -4.35 -29.31
C LYS A 3 -38.46 -4.33 -29.95
N LEU A 4 -37.90 -5.48 -30.24
CA LEU A 4 -36.58 -5.75 -30.82
C LEU A 4 -36.57 -5.74 -32.36
N ASN A 5 -37.31 -4.88 -33.04
CA ASN A 5 -37.49 -4.95 -34.50
C ASN A 5 -37.15 -3.63 -35.22
N SER A 6 -36.06 -2.92 -34.81
CA SER A 6 -35.52 -1.88 -35.68
C SER A 6 -34.07 -2.22 -36.06
N PRO A 7 -33.60 -1.95 -37.29
CA PRO A 7 -32.23 -2.21 -37.72
C PRO A 7 -31.19 -1.52 -36.86
N LEU A 8 -31.53 -0.40 -36.22
CA LEU A 8 -30.69 0.29 -35.24
C LEU A 8 -30.45 -0.55 -33.97
N SER A 9 -31.44 -1.32 -33.49
CA SER A 9 -31.28 -2.13 -32.28
C SER A 9 -30.41 -3.37 -32.51
N ILE A 10 -30.42 -3.93 -33.71
CA ILE A 10 -29.59 -5.07 -34.10
C ILE A 10 -28.13 -4.61 -34.29
N PHE A 11 -27.90 -3.43 -34.86
CA PHE A 11 -26.57 -2.85 -35.03
C PHE A 11 -25.95 -2.48 -33.70
N GLU A 12 -26.72 -1.89 -32.77
CA GLU A 12 -26.26 -1.58 -31.41
C GLU A 12 -25.93 -2.87 -30.64
N LEU A 13 -26.73 -3.91 -30.76
CA LEU A 13 -26.44 -5.20 -30.13
C LEU A 13 -25.17 -5.86 -30.70
N PHE A 14 -24.91 -5.71 -31.99
CA PHE A 14 -23.69 -6.22 -32.62
C PHE A 14 -22.46 -5.46 -32.14
N ILE A 15 -22.49 -4.13 -32.11
CA ILE A 15 -21.41 -3.31 -31.59
C ILE A 15 -21.15 -3.62 -30.11
N ARG A 16 -22.20 -3.78 -29.31
CA ARG A 16 -22.10 -4.12 -27.89
C ARG A 16 -21.37 -5.45 -27.68
N LYS A 17 -21.73 -6.50 -28.43
CA LYS A 17 -21.03 -7.79 -28.37
C LYS A 17 -19.57 -7.70 -28.83
N ALA A 18 -19.31 -6.94 -29.89
CA ALA A 18 -17.96 -6.73 -30.40
C ALA A 18 -17.07 -6.00 -29.37
N VAL A 19 -17.58 -4.97 -28.70
CA VAL A 19 -16.84 -4.23 -27.66
C VAL A 19 -16.59 -5.13 -26.44
N ILE A 20 -17.57 -5.92 -25.99
CA ILE A 20 -17.41 -6.86 -24.89
C ILE A 20 -16.37 -7.95 -25.25
N PHE A 21 -16.37 -8.42 -26.50
CA PHE A 21 -15.38 -9.38 -26.99
C PHE A 21 -13.95 -8.78 -26.97
N LEU A 22 -13.78 -7.51 -27.34
CA LEU A 22 -12.49 -6.81 -27.24
C LEU A 22 -12.02 -6.70 -25.78
N PHE A 23 -12.93 -6.47 -24.83
CA PHE A 23 -12.59 -6.52 -23.38
C PHE A 23 -12.16 -7.92 -22.94
N PHE A 24 -12.78 -8.97 -23.50
CA PHE A 24 -12.38 -10.35 -23.20
C PHE A 24 -10.96 -10.65 -23.73
N ILE A 25 -10.65 -10.23 -24.96
CA ILE A 25 -9.28 -10.34 -25.53
C ILE A 25 -8.29 -9.55 -24.67
N TYR A 26 -8.63 -8.31 -24.31
CA TYR A 26 -7.77 -7.48 -23.43
C TYR A 26 -7.49 -8.18 -22.09
N LYS A 27 -8.52 -8.71 -21.42
CA LYS A 27 -8.36 -9.46 -20.17
C LYS A 27 -7.52 -10.74 -20.32
N GLY A 28 -7.64 -11.44 -21.42
CA GLY A 28 -6.89 -12.68 -21.65
C GLY A 28 -5.44 -12.48 -22.09
N SER A 29 -5.19 -11.43 -22.91
CA SER A 29 -3.91 -11.25 -23.62
C SER A 29 -3.05 -10.11 -23.07
N ILE A 30 -3.64 -9.04 -22.54
CA ILE A 30 -2.93 -7.82 -22.15
C ILE A 30 -2.96 -7.60 -20.63
N SER A 31 -4.14 -7.71 -20.02
CA SER A 31 -4.35 -7.47 -18.59
C SER A 31 -3.45 -8.32 -17.66
N PRO A 32 -3.12 -9.58 -17.98
CA PRO A 32 -2.22 -10.38 -17.14
C PRO A 32 -0.78 -9.86 -17.06
N TYR A 33 -0.36 -9.08 -18.07
CA TYR A 33 0.99 -8.49 -18.14
C TYR A 33 1.03 -7.07 -17.56
N ILE A 34 -0.14 -6.49 -17.24
CA ILE A 34 -0.25 -5.18 -16.63
C ILE A 34 -0.38 -5.40 -15.12
N THR A 35 0.66 -5.08 -14.38
CA THR A 35 0.74 -5.23 -12.91
C THR A 35 0.03 -4.11 -12.14
N SER A 36 -0.75 -3.26 -12.82
CA SER A 36 -1.45 -2.15 -12.19
C SER A 36 -2.61 -2.64 -11.33
N GLN A 37 -2.66 -2.20 -10.07
CA GLN A 37 -3.81 -2.39 -9.20
C GLN A 37 -4.86 -1.31 -9.46
N CYS A 38 -6.11 -1.74 -9.59
CA CYS A 38 -7.23 -0.81 -9.72
C CYS A 38 -7.59 -0.25 -8.35
N SER A 39 -7.68 1.08 -8.24
CA SER A 39 -8.03 1.78 -7.01
C SER A 39 -9.49 1.60 -6.57
N TYR A 40 -10.30 0.87 -7.32
CA TYR A 40 -11.70 0.61 -7.01
C TYR A 40 -11.93 -0.86 -6.69
N SER A 41 -12.93 -1.15 -5.87
CA SER A 41 -13.36 -2.50 -5.51
C SER A 41 -13.67 -3.40 -6.72
N ILE A 42 -14.17 -2.81 -7.80
CA ILE A 42 -14.36 -3.46 -9.11
C ILE A 42 -13.35 -2.85 -10.07
N THR A 43 -12.58 -3.66 -10.80
CA THR A 43 -11.59 -3.15 -11.77
C THR A 43 -12.23 -2.23 -12.81
N CYS A 44 -11.47 -1.25 -13.33
CA CYS A 44 -12.00 -0.34 -14.35
C CYS A 44 -12.47 -1.08 -15.61
N SER A 45 -11.86 -2.20 -15.96
CA SER A 45 -12.27 -3.06 -17.07
C SER A 45 -13.58 -3.79 -16.79
N ASP A 46 -13.80 -4.29 -15.57
CA ASP A 46 -15.06 -4.94 -15.18
C ASP A 46 -16.19 -3.93 -15.10
N TYR A 47 -15.92 -2.76 -14.53
CA TYR A 47 -16.88 -1.66 -14.54
C TYR A 47 -17.26 -1.22 -15.95
N ALA A 48 -16.28 -1.15 -16.87
CA ALA A 48 -16.55 -0.81 -18.26
C ALA A 48 -17.46 -1.84 -18.93
N LYS A 49 -17.19 -3.14 -18.73
CA LYS A 49 -18.03 -4.23 -19.20
C LYS A 49 -19.47 -4.07 -18.66
N ASN A 50 -19.62 -3.97 -17.34
CA ASN A 50 -20.94 -3.87 -16.68
C ASN A 50 -21.69 -2.59 -17.12
N SER A 51 -21.01 -1.45 -17.22
CA SER A 51 -21.61 -0.19 -17.66
C SER A 51 -22.09 -0.26 -19.12
N ILE A 52 -21.36 -0.95 -20.00
CA ILE A 52 -21.77 -1.17 -21.39
C ILE A 52 -22.97 -2.14 -21.47
N GLU A 53 -22.98 -3.14 -20.59
CA GLU A 53 -24.09 -4.08 -20.48
C GLU A 53 -25.39 -3.42 -19.98
N GLU A 54 -25.30 -2.55 -19.00
CA GLU A 54 -26.45 -1.91 -18.37
C GLU A 54 -26.94 -0.67 -19.12
N LYS A 55 -26.04 0.22 -19.54
CA LYS A 55 -26.34 1.57 -20.05
C LYS A 55 -26.23 1.69 -21.59
N GLY A 56 -25.80 0.61 -22.27
CA GLY A 56 -25.48 0.62 -23.69
C GLY A 56 -24.06 1.13 -23.99
N VAL A 57 -23.64 1.00 -25.27
CA VAL A 57 -22.23 1.25 -25.67
C VAL A 57 -21.82 2.70 -25.40
N PHE A 58 -22.64 3.67 -25.81
CA PHE A 58 -22.26 5.09 -25.73
C PHE A 58 -22.13 5.61 -24.30
N LEU A 59 -23.17 5.40 -23.47
CA LEU A 59 -23.16 5.85 -22.07
C LEU A 59 -22.22 4.99 -21.22
N GLY A 60 -22.07 3.71 -21.56
CA GLY A 60 -21.13 2.81 -20.91
C GLY A 60 -19.67 3.23 -21.12
N ILE A 61 -19.29 3.63 -22.35
CA ILE A 61 -17.95 4.15 -22.65
C ILE A 61 -17.70 5.48 -21.90
N ILE A 62 -18.65 6.41 -21.93
CA ILE A 62 -18.51 7.69 -21.22
C ILE A 62 -18.30 7.46 -19.70
N SER A 63 -19.15 6.65 -19.08
CA SER A 63 -19.04 6.32 -17.65
C SER A 63 -17.70 5.66 -17.31
N SER A 64 -17.23 4.77 -18.17
CA SER A 64 -15.95 4.07 -18.01
C SER A 64 -14.77 5.00 -18.17
N THR A 65 -14.81 5.91 -19.14
CA THR A 65 -13.77 6.91 -19.36
C THR A 65 -13.66 7.87 -18.18
N ILE A 66 -14.79 8.34 -17.64
CA ILE A 66 -14.81 9.19 -16.44
C ILE A 66 -14.18 8.46 -15.25
N ARG A 67 -14.48 7.16 -15.09
CA ARG A 67 -13.91 6.34 -14.00
C ARG A 67 -12.41 6.13 -14.19
N VAL A 68 -11.94 5.85 -15.42
CA VAL A 68 -10.51 5.71 -15.71
C VAL A 68 -9.77 7.02 -15.44
N ILE A 69 -10.33 8.17 -15.83
CA ILE A 69 -9.76 9.50 -15.53
C ILE A 69 -9.68 9.75 -14.02
N LYS A 70 -10.70 9.36 -13.25
CA LYS A 70 -10.67 9.46 -11.78
C LYS A 70 -9.69 8.49 -11.14
N CYS A 71 -9.46 7.32 -11.75
CA CYS A 71 -8.50 6.32 -11.30
C CYS A 71 -7.05 6.69 -11.67
N SER A 72 -6.86 7.47 -12.74
CA SER A 72 -5.53 7.91 -13.16
C SER A 72 -5.09 9.12 -12.32
N LEU A 73 -3.85 9.09 -11.80
CA LEU A 73 -3.23 10.16 -11.01
C LEU A 73 -2.94 11.45 -11.78
N LEU A 74 -3.42 11.59 -13.01
CA LEU A 74 -3.28 12.83 -13.76
C LEU A 74 -4.30 13.86 -13.27
N PRO A 75 -3.90 14.96 -12.62
CA PRO A 75 -4.82 16.02 -12.26
C PRO A 75 -5.41 16.60 -13.54
N LEU A 76 -6.74 16.68 -13.59
CA LEU A 76 -7.49 17.27 -14.73
C LEU A 76 -6.96 18.64 -15.19
N LYS A 77 -6.30 19.39 -14.31
CA LYS A 77 -5.64 20.67 -14.64
C LYS A 77 -4.54 20.55 -15.69
N THR A 78 -3.70 19.51 -15.63
CA THR A 78 -2.60 19.33 -16.60
C THR A 78 -3.10 18.94 -18.00
N PHE A 79 -4.29 18.33 -18.07
CA PHE A 79 -4.88 17.94 -19.36
C PHE A 79 -5.44 19.18 -20.12
N PHE A 80 -5.92 20.20 -19.42
CA PHE A 80 -6.41 21.42 -20.04
C PHE A 80 -5.28 22.40 -20.41
N ASP A 81 -4.19 22.45 -19.65
CA ASP A 81 -3.05 23.32 -19.95
C ASP A 81 -2.22 22.83 -21.15
N TYR A 82 -2.21 21.51 -21.41
CA TYR A 82 -1.55 20.94 -22.61
C TYR A 82 -2.28 21.23 -23.92
N LYS A 83 -3.57 21.62 -23.86
CA LYS A 83 -4.37 21.91 -25.05
C LYS A 83 -3.97 23.21 -25.76
N ALA A 84 -3.24 24.09 -25.08
CA ALA A 84 -2.83 25.39 -25.61
C ALA A 84 -1.59 25.33 -26.55
N TYR A 85 -0.78 24.24 -26.49
CA TYR A 85 0.52 24.22 -27.16
C TYR A 85 0.64 23.33 -28.39
N PHE A 86 -0.29 22.41 -28.68
CA PHE A 86 -0.02 21.36 -29.68
C PHE A 86 -0.95 21.22 -30.88
N PHE A 87 -1.98 22.04 -31.10
CA PHE A 87 -2.85 21.87 -32.28
C PHE A 87 -3.30 23.15 -32.98
N PRO A 88 -2.75 23.48 -34.16
CA PRO A 88 -3.48 24.22 -35.17
C PRO A 88 -4.41 23.25 -35.91
N LEU A 89 -5.71 23.32 -35.62
CA LEU A 89 -6.73 22.47 -36.22
C LEU A 89 -7.04 22.91 -37.65
N ASN A 90 -6.62 22.15 -38.63
CA ASN A 90 -7.15 22.20 -39.96
C ASN A 90 -8.38 21.29 -40.07
N LYS A 91 -9.53 21.88 -40.24
CA LYS A 91 -10.84 21.20 -40.29
C LYS A 91 -10.98 20.42 -41.60
N LYS A 92 -10.88 19.09 -41.56
CA LYS A 92 -11.62 18.08 -42.33
C LYS A 92 -10.91 16.72 -42.29
N LYS A 93 -11.56 15.69 -41.76
CA LYS A 93 -11.16 14.25 -41.69
C LYS A 93 -10.37 13.76 -40.45
N LYS A 94 -10.57 14.25 -39.22
CA LYS A 94 -9.82 13.78 -38.05
C LYS A 94 -10.64 13.18 -36.87
N GLY A 95 -11.94 12.93 -37.04
CA GLY A 95 -12.76 12.40 -35.95
C GLY A 95 -12.35 11.01 -35.42
N ASN A 96 -11.94 10.10 -36.31
CA ASN A 96 -11.68 8.71 -35.93
C ASN A 96 -10.30 8.51 -35.28
N ILE A 97 -9.29 9.28 -35.68
CA ILE A 97 -7.93 9.17 -35.10
C ILE A 97 -7.90 9.73 -33.67
N PHE A 98 -8.69 10.79 -33.40
CA PHE A 98 -8.75 11.39 -32.08
C PHE A 98 -9.43 10.48 -31.04
N ILE A 99 -10.48 9.74 -31.45
CA ILE A 99 -11.12 8.73 -30.59
C ILE A 99 -10.17 7.55 -30.32
N ILE A 100 -9.41 7.09 -31.31
CA ILE A 100 -8.41 6.01 -31.15
C ILE A 100 -7.27 6.47 -30.24
N LEU A 101 -6.79 7.72 -30.36
CA LEU A 101 -5.79 8.29 -29.47
C LEU A 101 -6.29 8.43 -28.03
N ILE A 102 -7.51 8.89 -27.80
CA ILE A 102 -8.13 8.95 -26.47
C ILE A 102 -8.26 7.55 -25.87
N LEU A 103 -8.68 6.55 -26.65
CA LEU A 103 -8.74 5.17 -26.20
C LEU A 103 -7.34 4.61 -25.89
N MET A 104 -6.33 4.86 -26.72
CA MET A 104 -4.93 4.47 -26.43
C MET A 104 -4.40 5.15 -25.16
N PHE A 105 -4.63 6.45 -24.96
CA PHE A 105 -4.23 7.15 -23.74
C PHE A 105 -4.98 6.65 -22.49
N ALA A 106 -6.26 6.28 -22.60
CA ALA A 106 -7.01 5.67 -21.51
C ALA A 106 -6.44 4.30 -21.09
N PHE A 107 -5.87 3.53 -22.02
CA PHE A 107 -5.21 2.26 -21.71
C PHE A 107 -3.81 2.41 -21.11
N ILE A 108 -3.12 3.53 -21.37
CA ILE A 108 -1.77 3.79 -20.86
C ILE A 108 -1.82 4.37 -19.43
N SER A 109 -2.91 5.02 -19.03
CA SER A 109 -3.00 5.73 -17.76
C SER A 109 -3.09 4.84 -16.51
N CYS A 110 -3.45 3.55 -16.65
CA CYS A 110 -3.44 2.59 -15.55
C CYS A 110 -2.07 1.93 -15.29
N THR A 111 -1.04 2.24 -16.08
CA THR A 111 0.25 1.54 -16.01
C THR A 111 1.27 2.14 -15.06
N ASN A 112 1.00 3.29 -14.46
CA ASN A 112 2.03 4.05 -13.72
C ASN A 112 2.14 3.73 -12.24
N PHE A 113 1.39 2.76 -11.70
CA PHE A 113 1.49 2.35 -10.29
C PHE A 113 1.99 0.90 -10.13
N SER A 114 2.72 0.36 -11.10
CA SER A 114 3.47 -0.86 -10.86
C SER A 114 4.71 -0.50 -10.04
N HIS A 115 4.61 -0.56 -8.73
CA HIS A 115 5.78 -0.59 -7.87
C HIS A 115 6.50 -1.92 -8.12
N GLN A 116 7.37 -1.93 -9.11
CA GLN A 116 8.36 -2.98 -9.24
C GLN A 116 9.43 -2.71 -8.18
N GLY A 117 9.44 -3.51 -7.14
CA GLY A 117 10.43 -3.44 -6.07
C GLY A 117 9.79 -3.40 -4.68
N GLY A 118 10.31 -4.18 -3.76
CA GLY A 118 9.94 -4.16 -2.36
C GLY A 118 10.34 -2.84 -1.69
N TRP A 119 9.68 -2.51 -0.60
CA TRP A 119 10.00 -1.32 0.22
C TRP A 119 9.73 -1.60 1.68
N SER A 120 10.53 -2.43 2.30
CA SER A 120 10.41 -2.63 3.74
C SER A 120 10.97 -1.42 4.49
N ASN A 121 10.44 -1.16 5.66
CA ASN A 121 11.05 -0.24 6.60
C ASN A 121 12.30 -0.87 7.24
N VAL A 122 13.18 -0.01 7.76
CA VAL A 122 14.31 -0.43 8.58
C VAL A 122 13.80 -0.62 10.01
N ILE A 123 14.09 -1.78 10.61
CA ILE A 123 13.73 -2.11 11.98
C ILE A 123 15.00 -2.10 12.84
N LEU A 124 14.96 -1.41 13.96
CA LEU A 124 16.05 -1.35 14.93
C LEU A 124 15.85 -2.42 16.02
N ASP A 125 16.85 -3.25 16.23
CA ASP A 125 17.00 -4.06 17.43
C ASP A 125 17.88 -3.29 18.43
N SER A 126 17.23 -2.62 19.38
CA SER A 126 17.94 -1.78 20.36
C SER A 126 18.82 -2.59 21.31
N GLU A 127 18.51 -3.87 21.55
CA GLU A 127 19.29 -4.74 22.42
C GLU A 127 20.63 -5.10 21.79
N ASN A 128 20.64 -5.42 20.50
CA ASN A 128 21.82 -5.84 19.77
C ASN A 128 22.45 -4.71 18.93
N GLN A 129 21.92 -3.49 18.99
CA GLN A 129 22.36 -2.34 18.21
C GLN A 129 22.47 -2.65 16.71
N SER A 130 21.53 -3.45 16.20
CA SER A 130 21.54 -3.92 14.83
C SER A 130 20.26 -3.51 14.08
N LEU A 131 20.37 -3.39 12.76
CA LEU A 131 19.26 -3.03 11.88
C LEU A 131 18.86 -4.23 11.04
N TYR A 132 17.56 -4.37 10.80
CA TYR A 132 17.00 -5.37 9.89
C TYR A 132 16.20 -4.68 8.80
N VAL A 133 16.40 -5.11 7.55
CA VAL A 133 15.69 -4.57 6.39
C VAL A 133 15.59 -5.62 5.30
N SER A 134 14.44 -5.68 4.62
CA SER A 134 14.25 -6.55 3.46
C SER A 134 14.46 -5.76 2.17
N SER A 135 15.31 -6.26 1.27
CA SER A 135 15.55 -5.63 -0.03
C SER A 135 14.42 -5.85 -1.03
N ASN A 136 14.44 -5.09 -2.12
CA ASN A 136 13.52 -5.25 -3.24
C ASN A 136 13.72 -6.57 -4.01
N GLU A 137 14.82 -7.28 -3.78
CA GLU A 137 15.08 -8.62 -4.31
C GLU A 137 14.66 -9.74 -3.34
N GLY A 138 14.00 -9.39 -2.23
CA GLY A 138 13.45 -10.34 -1.27
C GLY A 138 14.48 -10.99 -0.34
N LYS A 139 15.65 -10.38 -0.18
CA LYS A 139 16.63 -10.74 0.85
C LYS A 139 16.40 -9.95 2.13
N LEU A 140 16.54 -10.58 3.28
CA LEU A 140 16.64 -9.95 4.58
C LEU A 140 18.11 -9.70 4.91
N TYR A 141 18.44 -8.52 5.37
CA TYR A 141 19.76 -8.11 5.81
C TYR A 141 19.76 -7.78 7.30
N ASN A 142 20.81 -8.20 8.00
CA ASN A 142 21.19 -7.68 9.29
C ASN A 142 22.41 -6.78 9.12
N ILE A 143 22.29 -5.53 9.59
CA ILE A 143 23.33 -4.52 9.50
C ILE A 143 23.75 -4.12 10.93
N ILE A 144 25.03 -4.13 11.19
CA ILE A 144 25.64 -3.67 12.44
C ILE A 144 26.41 -2.38 12.20
N THR A 145 26.49 -1.54 13.20
CA THR A 145 27.27 -0.30 13.18
C THR A 145 28.49 -0.44 14.08
N ASN A 146 29.60 -0.90 13.53
CA ASN A 146 30.86 -0.99 14.24
C ASN A 146 31.61 0.35 14.15
N GLU A 147 31.94 0.96 15.28
CA GLU A 147 32.64 2.25 15.34
C GLU A 147 32.00 3.37 14.52
N GLY A 148 30.65 3.28 14.35
CA GLY A 148 29.87 4.25 13.58
C GLY A 148 29.84 4.01 12.07
N VAL A 149 30.46 2.95 11.58
CA VAL A 149 30.42 2.55 10.16
C VAL A 149 29.45 1.37 10.00
N PRO A 150 28.36 1.54 9.20
CA PRO A 150 27.43 0.45 8.91
C PRO A 150 28.06 -0.65 8.05
N SER A 151 27.84 -1.92 8.40
CA SER A 151 28.29 -3.08 7.62
C SER A 151 27.27 -4.22 7.67
N ILE A 152 27.19 -5.00 6.61
CA ILE A 152 26.33 -6.18 6.55
C ILE A 152 26.98 -7.27 7.40
N ASN A 153 26.24 -7.75 8.42
CA ASN A 153 26.65 -8.88 9.24
C ASN A 153 26.29 -10.19 8.55
N TRP A 154 25.05 -10.31 8.09
CA TRP A 154 24.58 -11.44 7.32
C TRP A 154 23.39 -11.07 6.42
N SER A 155 23.11 -11.91 5.42
CA SER A 155 21.94 -11.79 4.54
C SER A 155 21.31 -13.15 4.25
N TYR A 156 19.98 -13.21 4.07
CA TYR A 156 19.24 -14.42 3.77
C TYR A 156 18.04 -14.12 2.83
N PRO A 157 17.72 -15.02 1.88
CA PRO A 157 18.53 -16.13 1.40
C PRO A 157 19.71 -15.64 0.56
N LYS A 158 20.76 -16.44 0.40
CA LYS A 158 21.94 -16.05 -0.42
C LYS A 158 21.56 -15.76 -1.86
N ASP A 159 20.73 -16.64 -2.43
CA ASP A 159 20.19 -16.49 -3.79
C ASP A 159 18.70 -16.20 -3.71
N SER A 160 18.28 -14.97 -3.93
CA SER A 160 16.88 -14.58 -4.04
C SER A 160 16.57 -14.04 -5.44
N LYS A 161 15.37 -14.38 -5.91
CA LYS A 161 14.75 -13.79 -7.12
C LYS A 161 13.37 -13.22 -6.80
N GLY A 162 13.08 -13.10 -5.53
CA GLY A 162 11.78 -12.66 -5.03
C GLY A 162 11.69 -11.15 -4.84
N THR A 163 10.64 -10.75 -4.18
CA THR A 163 10.37 -9.37 -3.77
C THR A 163 9.84 -9.41 -2.34
N SER A 164 10.20 -8.44 -1.51
CA SER A 164 9.61 -8.27 -0.18
C SER A 164 8.95 -6.90 -0.06
N TYR A 165 7.72 -6.89 0.48
CA TYR A 165 7.00 -5.68 0.89
C TYR A 165 6.86 -5.59 2.40
N SER A 166 7.06 -6.71 3.11
CA SER A 166 6.86 -6.77 4.55
C SER A 166 8.06 -6.24 5.33
N ASP A 167 7.75 -5.52 6.39
CA ASP A 167 8.74 -5.17 7.38
C ASP A 167 9.16 -6.44 8.15
N PRO A 168 10.46 -6.62 8.47
CA PRO A 168 10.89 -7.66 9.37
C PRO A 168 10.27 -7.49 10.77
N ILE A 169 9.99 -8.59 11.46
CA ILE A 169 9.49 -8.58 12.83
C ILE A 169 10.51 -9.23 13.76
N LEU A 170 10.91 -8.53 14.80
CA LEU A 170 11.73 -9.10 15.87
C LEU A 170 10.86 -9.99 16.75
N TYR A 171 11.30 -11.21 16.99
CA TYR A 171 10.62 -12.18 17.84
C TYR A 171 11.66 -12.91 18.71
N GLU A 172 11.66 -12.65 20.00
CA GLU A 172 12.63 -13.21 20.92
C GLU A 172 14.09 -13.07 20.40
N ASN A 173 14.79 -14.20 20.24
CA ASN A 173 16.16 -14.26 19.70
C ASN A 173 16.19 -14.42 18.16
N SER A 174 15.08 -14.22 17.51
CA SER A 174 14.92 -14.44 16.07
C SER A 174 14.33 -13.21 15.36
N VAL A 175 14.36 -13.25 14.04
CA VAL A 175 13.71 -12.29 13.16
C VAL A 175 12.87 -13.05 12.13
N ILE A 176 11.62 -12.61 11.95
CA ILE A 176 10.69 -13.17 10.97
C ILE A 176 10.56 -12.19 9.81
N SER A 177 10.65 -12.70 8.59
CA SER A 177 10.44 -11.92 7.38
C SER A 177 9.71 -12.73 6.31
N SER A 178 9.33 -12.08 5.23
CA SER A 178 8.68 -12.72 4.11
C SER A 178 9.11 -12.14 2.78
N SER A 179 9.03 -12.97 1.75
CA SER A 179 9.22 -12.58 0.36
C SER A 179 8.27 -13.37 -0.54
N PHE A 180 8.15 -12.99 -1.79
CA PHE A 180 7.41 -13.77 -2.77
C PHE A 180 8.06 -13.66 -4.16
N ASP A 181 7.89 -14.71 -4.97
CA ASP A 181 8.28 -14.73 -6.37
C ASP A 181 7.05 -15.07 -7.24
N CYS A 182 6.96 -14.46 -8.41
CA CYS A 182 5.86 -14.65 -9.33
C CYS A 182 6.36 -15.06 -10.72
N LYS A 183 5.92 -16.23 -11.18
CA LYS A 183 6.10 -16.69 -12.55
C LYS A 183 4.78 -16.56 -13.31
N GLY A 184 4.62 -15.43 -14.01
CA GLY A 184 3.36 -15.08 -14.63
C GLY A 184 2.25 -14.83 -13.59
N LYS A 185 1.18 -15.64 -13.63
CA LYS A 185 0.06 -15.54 -12.67
C LYS A 185 0.30 -16.31 -11.36
N ASN A 186 1.26 -17.23 -11.35
CA ASN A 186 1.53 -18.07 -10.21
C ASN A 186 2.56 -17.40 -9.31
N CYS A 187 2.16 -17.06 -8.10
CA CYS A 187 3.04 -16.49 -7.09
C CYS A 187 3.24 -17.49 -5.95
N GLU A 188 4.43 -17.54 -5.44
CA GLU A 188 4.80 -18.29 -4.25
C GLU A 188 5.38 -17.34 -3.21
N GLY A 189 4.72 -17.24 -2.06
CA GLY A 189 5.20 -16.52 -0.90
C GLY A 189 6.03 -17.42 -0.01
N LYS A 190 7.07 -16.86 0.59
CA LYS A 190 7.95 -17.52 1.56
C LYS A 190 7.94 -16.72 2.84
N ILE A 191 7.73 -17.39 3.95
CA ILE A 191 7.85 -16.86 5.30
C ILE A 191 8.94 -17.63 5.98
N TYR A 192 9.83 -16.96 6.67
CA TYR A 192 10.96 -17.60 7.33
C TYR A 192 11.32 -16.90 8.63
N GLU A 193 11.79 -17.68 9.59
CA GLU A 193 12.35 -17.24 10.85
C GLU A 193 13.83 -17.57 10.88
N LEU A 194 14.66 -16.59 11.22
CA LEU A 194 16.12 -16.70 11.26
C LEU A 194 16.63 -16.32 12.64
N GLN A 195 17.75 -16.91 13.06
CA GLN A 195 18.46 -16.46 14.25
C GLN A 195 19.02 -15.04 14.05
N LYS A 196 18.92 -14.18 15.08
CA LYS A 196 19.45 -12.81 15.02
C LYS A 196 20.97 -12.77 14.90
N THR A 197 21.68 -13.75 15.47
CA THR A 197 23.14 -13.76 15.59
C THR A 197 23.86 -13.94 14.25
N ASP A 198 23.40 -14.87 13.44
CA ASP A 198 24.11 -15.38 12.26
C ASP A 198 23.24 -15.55 11.02
N GLY A 199 21.93 -15.36 11.17
CA GLY A 199 20.96 -15.53 10.08
C GLY A 199 20.67 -16.99 9.73
N GLU A 200 21.02 -17.95 10.63
CA GLU A 200 20.66 -19.36 10.42
C GLU A 200 19.13 -19.54 10.38
N LEU A 201 18.70 -20.37 9.43
CA LEU A 201 17.28 -20.67 9.22
C LEU A 201 16.74 -21.57 10.34
N ILE A 202 15.76 -21.06 11.09
CA ILE A 202 15.02 -21.85 12.09
C ILE A 202 13.91 -22.63 11.40
N TRP A 203 13.06 -21.96 10.64
CA TRP A 203 12.04 -22.60 9.79
C TRP A 203 11.66 -21.73 8.60
N GLN A 204 11.08 -22.36 7.59
CA GLN A 204 10.50 -21.71 6.42
C GLN A 204 9.16 -22.33 6.06
N LYS A 205 8.22 -21.49 5.60
CA LYS A 205 6.93 -21.92 5.07
C LYS A 205 6.63 -21.26 3.76
N ASN A 206 6.15 -22.05 2.79
CA ASN A 206 5.68 -21.54 1.51
C ASN A 206 4.15 -21.44 1.50
N ILE A 207 3.62 -20.39 0.88
CA ILE A 207 2.19 -20.22 0.61
C ILE A 207 1.98 -19.90 -0.88
N PRO A 208 0.88 -20.39 -1.50
CA PRO A 208 0.65 -20.24 -2.94
C PRO A 208 0.05 -18.84 -3.27
N SER A 209 0.70 -17.77 -2.83
CA SER A 209 0.23 -16.40 -3.02
C SER A 209 1.33 -15.38 -2.80
N LYS A 210 1.10 -14.14 -3.23
CA LYS A 210 1.85 -12.97 -2.74
C LYS A 210 1.52 -12.73 -1.28
N ILE A 211 2.46 -12.16 -0.55
CA ILE A 211 2.30 -11.78 0.86
C ILE A 211 2.07 -10.27 0.94
N SER A 212 1.14 -9.86 1.77
CA SER A 212 0.85 -8.44 2.03
C SER A 212 2.02 -7.73 2.74
N PRO A 213 2.09 -6.38 2.66
CA PRO A 213 3.17 -5.61 3.27
C PRO A 213 3.32 -5.76 4.78
N LYS A 214 2.28 -6.20 5.48
CA LYS A 214 2.32 -6.33 6.93
C LYS A 214 2.01 -7.74 7.36
N ILE A 215 2.97 -8.34 8.08
CA ILE A 215 2.78 -9.53 8.92
C ILE A 215 2.59 -9.08 10.37
N GLN A 216 1.89 -9.87 11.18
CA GLN A 216 1.57 -9.47 12.57
C GLN A 216 1.71 -10.68 13.49
N ILE A 217 2.28 -10.46 14.68
CA ILE A 217 2.31 -11.47 15.74
C ILE A 217 1.21 -11.16 16.76
N TYR A 218 0.46 -12.18 17.13
CA TYR A 218 -0.47 -12.19 18.26
C TYR A 218 -0.19 -13.38 19.15
N LYS A 219 0.42 -13.15 20.33
CA LYS A 219 0.88 -14.20 21.24
C LYS A 219 1.86 -15.17 20.51
N ASP A 220 1.51 -16.43 20.41
CA ASP A 220 2.26 -17.49 19.70
C ASP A 220 1.76 -17.75 18.26
N LEU A 221 1.03 -16.80 17.69
CA LEU A 221 0.43 -16.89 16.36
C LEU A 221 0.98 -15.81 15.44
N LEU A 222 1.51 -16.20 14.31
CA LEU A 222 1.87 -15.31 13.22
C LEU A 222 0.72 -15.23 12.21
N LEU A 223 0.26 -14.01 11.95
CA LEU A 223 -0.77 -13.69 10.98
C LEU A 223 -0.12 -13.20 9.68
N VAL A 224 -0.36 -13.92 8.59
CA VAL A 224 0.18 -13.60 7.28
C VAL A 224 -0.96 -13.48 6.28
N SER A 225 -1.18 -12.29 5.76
CA SER A 225 -2.24 -12.05 4.78
C SER A 225 -1.73 -12.28 3.36
N SER A 226 -2.47 -13.05 2.57
CA SER A 226 -2.24 -13.19 1.14
C SER A 226 -2.85 -12.00 0.38
N LEU A 227 -2.20 -11.57 -0.72
CA LEU A 227 -2.73 -10.47 -1.52
C LEU A 227 -3.87 -10.92 -2.44
N LYS A 228 -3.88 -12.16 -2.90
CA LYS A 228 -4.94 -12.72 -3.76
C LYS A 228 -4.81 -14.23 -3.91
N LYS A 229 -5.94 -14.94 -3.85
CA LYS A 229 -6.08 -16.29 -4.39
C LYS A 229 -7.00 -16.24 -5.60
N GLN A 230 -6.50 -16.64 -6.77
CA GLN A 230 -7.33 -16.77 -7.98
C GLN A 230 -7.96 -18.17 -7.95
N GLU A 231 -9.23 -18.27 -7.63
CA GLU A 231 -10.01 -19.50 -7.86
C GLU A 231 -10.60 -19.51 -9.26
N ASN A 232 -10.62 -20.70 -9.84
CA ASN A 232 -11.06 -20.92 -11.22
C ASN A 232 -12.46 -20.35 -11.46
N ASN A 233 -12.57 -19.41 -12.40
CA ASN A 233 -13.79 -18.96 -13.07
C ASN A 233 -14.93 -18.30 -12.25
N GLN A 234 -14.69 -17.83 -11.02
CA GLN A 234 -15.66 -16.97 -10.35
C GLN A 234 -15.07 -15.56 -10.13
N ASP A 235 -15.90 -14.53 -10.37
CA ASP A 235 -15.53 -13.09 -10.31
C ASP A 235 -15.22 -12.58 -8.88
N LEU A 236 -15.25 -13.44 -7.87
CA LEU A 236 -14.98 -13.12 -6.47
C LEU A 236 -13.48 -13.29 -6.17
N THR A 237 -12.81 -12.17 -5.96
CA THR A 237 -11.45 -12.19 -5.43
C THR A 237 -11.52 -12.43 -3.92
N THR A 238 -10.94 -13.53 -3.46
CA THR A 238 -10.79 -13.81 -2.02
C THR A 238 -9.32 -13.79 -1.65
N SER A 239 -9.01 -13.21 -0.49
CA SER A 239 -7.70 -13.35 0.16
C SER A 239 -7.82 -14.24 1.37
N GLU A 240 -6.72 -14.79 1.84
CA GLU A 240 -6.66 -15.64 3.02
C GLU A 240 -5.72 -15.01 4.06
N ILE A 241 -6.11 -15.09 5.33
CA ILE A 241 -5.21 -14.84 6.45
C ILE A 241 -4.73 -16.19 6.94
N TYR A 242 -3.43 -16.47 6.78
CA TYR A 242 -2.78 -17.67 7.26
C TYR A 242 -2.44 -17.52 8.73
N LEU A 243 -2.81 -18.50 9.53
CA LEU A 243 -2.51 -18.62 10.95
C LEU A 243 -1.33 -19.59 11.08
N ILE A 244 -0.15 -19.09 11.42
CA ILE A 244 1.08 -19.90 11.52
C ILE A 244 1.52 -19.94 12.97
N SER A 245 1.79 -21.15 13.48
CA SER A 245 2.24 -21.34 14.85
C SER A 245 3.67 -20.84 15.06
N LEU A 246 3.88 -20.13 16.16
CA LEU A 246 5.20 -19.80 16.70
C LEU A 246 5.54 -20.61 17.94
N ASN A 247 4.63 -21.51 18.41
CA ASN A 247 4.86 -22.42 19.52
C ASN A 247 5.92 -23.45 19.15
N ASP A 248 6.86 -23.75 20.04
CA ASP A 248 8.02 -24.63 19.77
C ASP A 248 7.63 -26.02 19.29
N GLU A 249 6.52 -26.60 19.76
CA GLU A 249 6.06 -27.93 19.37
C GLU A 249 5.54 -28.00 17.92
N SER A 250 5.05 -26.86 17.39
CA SER A 250 4.43 -26.79 16.05
C SER A 250 4.91 -25.60 15.23
N LYS A 251 6.07 -25.07 15.56
CA LYS A 251 6.65 -23.86 14.94
C LYS A 251 6.67 -23.94 13.41
N GLY A 252 6.11 -22.91 12.75
CA GLY A 252 5.99 -22.86 11.29
C GLY A 252 4.83 -23.69 10.70
N ALA A 253 4.02 -24.40 11.53
CA ALA A 253 2.83 -25.09 11.03
C ALA A 253 1.69 -24.10 10.73
N ILE A 254 0.97 -24.32 9.62
CA ILE A 254 -0.26 -23.60 9.31
C ILE A 254 -1.39 -24.25 10.13
N LEU A 255 -1.90 -23.53 11.12
CA LEU A 255 -3.00 -23.97 11.97
C LEU A 255 -4.37 -23.76 11.30
N GLY A 256 -4.48 -22.76 10.42
CA GLY A 256 -5.71 -22.47 9.74
C GLY A 256 -5.57 -21.35 8.69
N LYS A 257 -6.69 -21.11 8.00
CA LYS A 257 -6.80 -20.05 6.98
C LYS A 257 -8.17 -19.41 7.10
N ILE A 258 -8.22 -18.10 7.17
CA ILE A 258 -9.45 -17.33 7.25
C ILE A 258 -9.67 -16.64 5.90
N PRO A 259 -10.69 -17.05 5.12
CA PRO A 259 -11.01 -16.40 3.87
C PRO A 259 -11.72 -15.06 4.12
N VAL A 260 -11.37 -14.02 3.37
CA VAL A 260 -12.05 -12.73 3.38
C VAL A 260 -12.36 -12.28 1.95
N SER A 261 -13.45 -11.53 1.80
CA SER A 261 -13.86 -10.99 0.49
C SER A 261 -12.97 -9.79 0.12
N GLY A 262 -12.35 -9.86 -1.05
CA GLY A 262 -11.46 -8.84 -1.57
C GLY A 262 -9.98 -9.08 -1.26
N GLU A 263 -9.13 -8.27 -1.87
CA GLU A 263 -7.67 -8.33 -1.72
C GLU A 263 -7.23 -7.57 -0.47
N ILE A 264 -6.46 -8.21 0.41
CA ILE A 264 -5.89 -7.57 1.60
C ILE A 264 -4.59 -6.86 1.20
N TRP A 265 -4.62 -5.53 1.11
CA TRP A 265 -3.43 -4.77 0.76
C TRP A 265 -2.59 -4.38 1.99
N SER A 266 -3.23 -3.80 3.01
CA SER A 266 -2.52 -3.24 4.16
C SER A 266 -2.12 -4.27 5.23
N GLY A 267 -2.60 -5.54 5.14
CA GLY A 267 -2.35 -6.61 6.10
C GLY A 267 -3.32 -6.63 7.27
N ALA A 268 -2.95 -7.39 8.31
CA ALA A 268 -3.70 -7.49 9.54
C ALA A 268 -3.12 -6.54 10.62
N TYR A 269 -3.99 -5.99 11.46
CA TYR A 269 -3.62 -5.06 12.54
C TYR A 269 -4.17 -5.54 13.87
N LEU A 270 -3.31 -5.63 14.87
CA LEU A 270 -3.69 -5.98 16.24
C LEU A 270 -3.99 -4.72 17.06
N HIS A 271 -5.13 -4.68 17.72
CA HIS A 271 -5.45 -3.68 18.72
C HIS A 271 -6.43 -4.27 19.75
N ASN A 272 -6.11 -4.18 21.06
CA ASN A 272 -6.95 -4.68 22.16
C ASN A 272 -7.45 -6.12 21.96
N GLU A 273 -6.55 -7.05 21.64
CA GLU A 273 -6.84 -8.47 21.35
C GLU A 273 -7.76 -8.72 20.14
N MET A 274 -8.14 -7.67 19.43
CA MET A 274 -8.88 -7.75 18.17
C MET A 274 -7.97 -7.61 16.98
N ILE A 275 -8.28 -8.33 15.91
CA ILE A 275 -7.55 -8.29 14.64
C ILE A 275 -8.41 -7.57 13.60
N PHE A 276 -7.89 -6.48 13.05
CA PHE A 276 -8.55 -5.65 12.05
C PHE A 276 -7.94 -5.89 10.67
N VAL A 277 -8.79 -6.10 9.68
CA VAL A 277 -8.34 -6.35 8.29
C VAL A 277 -9.20 -5.55 7.33
N THR A 278 -8.54 -4.78 6.45
CA THR A 278 -9.22 -4.05 5.37
C THR A 278 -8.92 -4.65 4.01
N THR A 279 -9.85 -4.49 3.07
CA THR A 279 -9.72 -5.04 1.73
C THR A 279 -9.96 -3.99 0.64
N LEU A 280 -9.42 -4.27 -0.55
CA LEU A 280 -9.66 -3.45 -1.74
C LEU A 280 -11.12 -3.55 -2.26
N SER A 281 -11.93 -4.46 -1.69
CA SER A 281 -13.39 -4.50 -1.93
C SER A 281 -14.17 -3.61 -0.95
N GLY A 282 -13.48 -2.81 -0.14
CA GLY A 282 -14.09 -1.87 0.80
C GLY A 282 -14.55 -2.51 2.12
N TRP A 283 -14.18 -3.75 2.41
CA TRP A 283 -14.52 -4.36 3.70
C TRP A 283 -13.51 -4.01 4.79
N LEU A 284 -14.02 -3.75 5.98
CA LEU A 284 -13.31 -3.81 7.25
C LEU A 284 -13.88 -4.98 8.06
N TYR A 285 -13.04 -5.93 8.41
CA TYR A 285 -13.36 -7.07 9.29
C TYR A 285 -12.71 -6.88 10.65
N VAL A 286 -13.41 -7.27 11.71
CA VAL A 286 -12.90 -7.29 13.08
C VAL A 286 -13.05 -8.71 13.62
N PHE A 287 -11.94 -9.34 13.96
CA PHE A 287 -11.89 -10.71 14.48
C PHE A 287 -11.43 -10.74 15.94
N ASP A 288 -11.92 -11.73 16.69
CA ASP A 288 -11.46 -12.06 18.04
C ASP A 288 -10.13 -12.82 17.95
N GLY A 289 -9.03 -12.19 18.37
CA GLY A 289 -7.71 -12.79 18.32
C GLY A 289 -7.57 -14.06 19.17
N ASN A 290 -8.26 -14.15 20.30
CA ASN A 290 -8.22 -15.35 21.14
C ASN A 290 -8.89 -16.54 20.46
N LYS A 291 -10.06 -16.32 19.85
CA LYS A 291 -10.76 -17.36 19.08
C LYS A 291 -10.02 -17.72 17.81
N MET A 292 -9.33 -16.78 17.16
CA MET A 292 -8.45 -17.07 16.02
C MET A 292 -7.30 -18.01 16.40
N ARG A 293 -6.74 -17.85 17.59
CA ARG A 293 -5.69 -18.76 18.10
C ARG A 293 -6.18 -20.20 18.20
N ASP A 294 -7.43 -20.40 18.58
CA ASP A 294 -8.09 -21.70 18.70
C ASP A 294 -8.94 -22.02 17.45
N PHE A 295 -8.51 -21.58 16.26
CA PHE A 295 -9.27 -21.67 15.01
C PHE A 295 -9.64 -23.11 14.61
N SER A 296 -8.87 -24.11 15.04
CA SER A 296 -9.22 -25.53 14.83
C SER A 296 -10.57 -25.92 15.42
N ASN A 297 -11.03 -25.20 16.46
CA ASN A 297 -12.27 -25.43 17.20
C ASN A 297 -13.37 -24.39 16.89
N ASN A 298 -13.06 -23.35 16.09
CA ASN A 298 -13.96 -22.24 15.80
C ASN A 298 -14.19 -22.11 14.29
N SER A 299 -15.40 -21.75 13.88
CA SER A 299 -15.75 -21.39 12.51
C SER A 299 -15.44 -19.91 12.21
N PHE A 300 -15.56 -19.50 10.95
CA PHE A 300 -15.46 -18.09 10.57
C PHE A 300 -16.43 -17.20 11.36
N ASP A 301 -17.68 -17.64 11.50
CA ASP A 301 -18.71 -16.85 12.20
C ASP A 301 -18.44 -16.75 13.70
N ASP A 302 -17.78 -17.74 14.31
CA ASP A 302 -17.42 -17.71 15.72
C ASP A 302 -16.31 -16.70 16.02
N ILE A 303 -15.37 -16.52 15.09
CA ILE A 303 -14.22 -15.61 15.25
C ILE A 303 -14.53 -14.18 14.80
N LEU A 304 -15.52 -13.98 13.94
CA LEU A 304 -15.93 -12.66 13.46
C LEU A 304 -16.69 -11.91 14.55
N ILE A 305 -16.17 -10.75 14.98
CA ILE A 305 -16.86 -9.86 15.92
C ILE A 305 -17.82 -8.96 15.17
N ASP A 306 -17.33 -8.29 14.10
CA ASP A 306 -18.10 -7.33 13.32
C ASP A 306 -17.48 -7.14 11.93
N SER A 307 -18.25 -6.59 11.00
CA SER A 307 -17.75 -6.19 9.68
C SER A 307 -18.52 -4.99 9.14
N LEU A 308 -17.82 -4.13 8.41
CA LEU A 308 -18.41 -2.94 7.79
C LEU A 308 -17.93 -2.81 6.36
N GLN A 309 -18.85 -2.53 5.44
CA GLN A 309 -18.52 -2.32 4.04
C GLN A 309 -18.60 -0.84 3.66
N PHE A 310 -17.51 -0.34 3.10
CA PHE A 310 -17.37 1.00 2.56
C PHE A 310 -17.58 1.01 1.04
N PRO A 311 -18.00 2.16 0.46
CA PRO A 311 -18.29 2.25 -0.97
C PRO A 311 -17.06 2.06 -1.88
N TYR A 312 -15.86 2.33 -1.35
CA TYR A 312 -14.62 2.32 -2.10
C TYR A 312 -13.56 1.43 -1.47
N ALA A 313 -12.55 1.09 -2.25
CA ALA A 313 -11.40 0.29 -1.81
C ALA A 313 -10.66 0.97 -0.66
N ILE A 314 -10.24 0.18 0.34
CA ILE A 314 -9.41 0.63 1.45
C ILE A 314 -8.01 0.06 1.24
N ASN A 315 -7.08 0.92 0.87
CA ASN A 315 -5.67 0.55 0.66
C ASN A 315 -4.72 1.25 1.63
N SER A 316 -5.24 2.16 2.46
CA SER A 316 -4.46 2.82 3.50
C SER A 316 -4.15 1.89 4.66
N LYS A 317 -3.10 2.21 5.39
CA LYS A 317 -2.80 1.58 6.68
C LYS A 317 -3.84 1.98 7.72
N LEU A 318 -4.13 1.06 8.66
CA LEU A 318 -4.93 1.39 9.83
C LEU A 318 -4.03 2.01 10.91
N HIS A 319 -4.49 3.08 11.49
CA HIS A 319 -3.85 3.72 12.64
C HIS A 319 -4.79 3.75 13.83
N PHE A 320 -4.29 3.35 15.00
CA PHE A 320 -5.06 3.30 16.24
C PHE A 320 -4.57 4.37 17.20
N SER A 321 -5.49 5.16 17.74
CA SER A 321 -5.20 6.13 18.79
C SER A 321 -6.37 6.20 19.75
N SER A 322 -6.08 6.01 21.04
CA SER A 322 -7.10 5.87 22.08
C SER A 322 -8.10 4.77 21.72
N ASN A 323 -9.38 5.05 21.58
CA ASN A 323 -10.42 4.11 21.20
C ASN A 323 -10.92 4.29 19.77
N ASN A 324 -10.09 4.88 18.89
CA ASN A 324 -10.45 5.14 17.49
C ASN A 324 -9.49 4.49 16.51
N ILE A 325 -10.03 4.10 15.34
CA ILE A 325 -9.32 3.65 14.16
C ILE A 325 -9.40 4.75 13.11
N TYR A 326 -8.28 5.04 12.47
CA TYR A 326 -8.17 6.04 11.41
C TYR A 326 -7.61 5.44 10.13
N PHE A 327 -8.26 5.72 8.99
CA PHE A 327 -7.84 5.29 7.67
C PHE A 327 -8.53 6.12 6.58
N SER A 328 -8.16 5.94 5.32
CA SER A 328 -8.88 6.50 4.18
C SER A 328 -9.20 5.45 3.14
N ASP A 329 -10.23 5.71 2.36
CA ASP A 329 -10.48 4.99 1.12
C ASP A 329 -9.84 5.71 -0.08
N VAL A 330 -9.91 5.06 -1.25
CA VAL A 330 -9.31 5.62 -2.49
C VAL A 330 -10.07 6.82 -3.07
N SER A 331 -11.25 7.15 -2.56
CA SER A 331 -11.98 8.36 -2.95
C SER A 331 -11.46 9.62 -2.25
N GLY A 332 -10.67 9.43 -1.19
CA GLY A 332 -10.19 10.50 -0.33
C GLY A 332 -11.12 10.80 0.83
N GLU A 333 -11.99 9.88 1.17
CA GLU A 333 -12.76 9.95 2.40
C GLU A 333 -11.91 9.40 3.54
N PHE A 334 -11.66 10.22 4.55
CA PHE A 334 -10.90 9.89 5.75
C PHE A 334 -11.87 9.54 6.88
N TYR A 335 -11.73 8.36 7.43
CA TYR A 335 -12.62 7.80 8.44
C TYR A 335 -11.99 7.80 9.82
N SER A 336 -12.84 8.03 10.83
CA SER A 336 -12.57 7.79 12.24
C SER A 336 -13.70 6.93 12.81
N LEU A 337 -13.37 5.70 13.24
CA LEU A 337 -14.31 4.73 13.78
C LEU A 337 -14.00 4.46 15.23
N ASN A 338 -15.05 4.25 16.04
CA ASN A 338 -14.87 3.75 17.41
C ASN A 338 -14.47 2.26 17.39
N VAL A 339 -13.38 1.89 18.06
CA VAL A 339 -12.88 0.50 18.13
C VAL A 339 -13.92 -0.46 18.74
N SER A 340 -14.68 0.02 19.75
CA SER A 340 -15.67 -0.79 20.43
C SER A 340 -17.00 -0.92 19.67
N ASN A 341 -17.24 -0.04 18.69
CA ASN A 341 -18.44 -0.05 17.84
C ASN A 341 -18.11 0.58 16.49
N ILE A 342 -17.66 -0.22 15.53
CA ILE A 342 -17.24 0.29 14.20
C ILE A 342 -18.38 0.86 13.37
N GLN A 343 -19.62 0.66 13.77
CA GLN A 343 -20.80 1.27 13.13
C GLN A 343 -20.88 2.78 13.46
N GLU A 344 -20.30 3.21 14.59
CA GLU A 344 -20.12 4.62 14.95
C GLU A 344 -18.92 5.18 14.20
N ASN A 345 -19.15 5.75 13.04
CA ASN A 345 -18.11 6.31 12.21
C ASN A 345 -18.35 7.80 11.90
N LYS A 346 -17.25 8.52 11.74
CA LYS A 346 -17.23 9.88 11.21
C LYS A 346 -16.35 9.87 9.97
N SER A 347 -16.68 10.69 8.99
CA SER A 347 -15.86 10.85 7.81
C SER A 347 -15.59 12.31 7.46
N LEU A 348 -14.49 12.55 6.77
CA LEU A 348 -14.05 13.86 6.34
C LEU A 348 -13.37 13.76 4.99
N ASN A 349 -13.82 14.55 4.01
CA ASN A 349 -13.21 14.50 2.68
C ASN A 349 -11.89 15.28 2.64
N ILE A 350 -10.79 14.54 2.44
CA ILE A 350 -9.42 15.06 2.28
C ILE A 350 -8.98 15.10 0.81
N LYS A 351 -9.92 14.94 -0.13
CA LYS A 351 -9.77 15.03 -1.60
C LYS A 351 -8.94 13.91 -2.24
N ASN A 352 -7.95 13.38 -1.57
CA ASN A 352 -7.06 12.32 -2.03
C ASN A 352 -6.85 11.30 -0.93
N TRP A 353 -6.58 10.06 -1.31
CA TRP A 353 -6.28 8.97 -0.39
C TRP A 353 -4.87 9.06 0.20
N MET A 354 -4.64 8.35 1.28
CA MET A 354 -3.35 8.24 1.95
C MET A 354 -2.80 6.81 1.88
N LEU A 355 -1.48 6.69 1.85
CA LEU A 355 -0.76 5.43 2.06
C LEU A 355 -0.07 5.38 3.41
N SER A 356 0.38 6.55 3.87
CA SER A 356 1.08 6.71 5.14
C SER A 356 0.11 6.71 6.32
N THR A 357 0.65 6.43 7.50
CA THR A 357 -0.09 6.58 8.76
C THR A 357 -0.20 8.05 9.17
N PRO A 358 -1.33 8.47 9.76
CA PRO A 358 -1.44 9.79 10.36
C PRO A 358 -0.54 9.91 11.60
N LEU A 359 -0.19 11.15 11.98
CA LEU A 359 0.56 11.46 13.21
C LEU A 359 -0.31 12.23 14.20
N PHE A 360 -0.18 11.92 15.48
CA PHE A 360 -0.82 12.63 16.58
C PHE A 360 0.18 13.48 17.35
N TYR A 361 -0.17 14.74 17.61
CA TYR A 361 0.47 15.63 18.59
C TYR A 361 -0.62 16.20 19.50
N GLY A 362 -0.79 15.61 20.70
CA GLY A 362 -1.93 15.93 21.55
C GLY A 362 -3.27 15.62 20.86
N ASP A 363 -4.16 16.61 20.80
CA ASP A 363 -5.44 16.49 20.10
C ASP A 363 -5.35 16.77 18.59
N ASN A 364 -4.19 17.17 18.09
CA ASN A 364 -3.95 17.46 16.69
C ASN A 364 -3.59 16.19 15.92
N LEU A 365 -4.29 15.97 14.81
CA LEU A 365 -4.09 14.85 13.91
C LEU A 365 -3.57 15.38 12.56
N TYR A 366 -2.41 14.89 12.14
CA TYR A 366 -1.80 15.22 10.86
C TYR A 366 -2.03 14.09 9.87
N VAL A 367 -2.69 14.40 8.76
CA VAL A 367 -3.03 13.46 7.70
C VAL A 367 -2.30 13.83 6.42
N PHE A 368 -1.67 12.85 5.78
CA PHE A 368 -0.77 13.04 4.63
C PHE A 368 -1.32 12.28 3.43
N THR A 369 -1.73 12.99 2.38
CA THR A 369 -2.25 12.36 1.18
C THR A 369 -1.14 11.98 0.20
N ILE A 370 -1.43 11.03 -0.69
CA ILE A 370 -0.50 10.59 -1.73
C ILE A 370 0.01 11.73 -2.61
N ASN A 371 -0.80 12.77 -2.84
CA ASN A 371 -0.43 13.91 -3.68
C ASN A 371 0.40 14.97 -2.95
N GLY A 372 0.70 14.76 -1.67
CA GLY A 372 1.48 15.67 -0.86
C GLY A 372 0.68 16.76 -0.15
N ASP A 373 -0.64 16.66 -0.13
CA ASP A 373 -1.45 17.52 0.70
C ASP A 373 -1.38 17.04 2.16
N VAL A 374 -1.19 17.98 3.07
CA VAL A 374 -1.09 17.73 4.50
C VAL A 374 -2.18 18.51 5.21
N PHE A 375 -2.97 17.79 6.00
CA PHE A 375 -4.08 18.36 6.76
C PHE A 375 -3.78 18.29 8.25
N LEU A 376 -4.02 19.39 8.95
CA LEU A 376 -4.11 19.44 10.39
C LEU A 376 -5.59 19.37 10.76
N ILE A 377 -5.95 18.35 11.52
CA ILE A 377 -7.34 18.03 11.90
C ILE A 377 -7.45 18.07 13.42
N ASP A 378 -8.50 18.71 13.94
CA ASP A 378 -8.92 18.54 15.34
C ASP A 378 -9.56 17.16 15.47
N SER A 379 -8.88 16.24 16.19
CA SER A 379 -9.33 14.86 16.31
C SER A 379 -10.64 14.70 17.09
N LYS A 380 -10.96 15.65 17.99
CA LYS A 380 -12.20 15.65 18.80
C LYS A 380 -13.39 16.15 18.00
N LYS A 381 -13.20 17.28 17.28
CA LYS A 381 -14.26 17.89 16.47
C LYS A 381 -14.42 17.23 15.12
N HIS A 382 -13.37 16.54 14.66
CA HIS A 382 -13.29 15.94 13.31
C HIS A 382 -13.41 17.00 12.20
N GLU A 383 -12.64 18.10 12.34
CA GLU A 383 -12.65 19.24 11.43
C GLU A 383 -11.24 19.62 10.98
N ILE A 384 -11.10 20.02 9.73
CA ILE A 384 -9.81 20.53 9.20
C ILE A 384 -9.55 21.91 9.79
N ILE A 385 -8.45 22.06 10.54
CA ILE A 385 -7.98 23.34 11.09
C ILE A 385 -7.20 24.10 10.01
N LYS A 386 -6.22 23.43 9.39
CA LYS A 386 -5.33 24.00 8.37
C LYS A 386 -4.92 22.94 7.35
N SER A 387 -4.42 23.38 6.20
CA SER A 387 -3.79 22.49 5.23
C SER A 387 -2.72 23.21 4.42
N PHE A 388 -1.72 22.47 3.96
CA PHE A 388 -0.76 22.92 2.96
C PHE A 388 -0.41 21.77 2.01
N SER A 389 0.36 22.03 0.97
CA SER A 389 0.80 20.99 0.04
C SER A 389 2.29 21.05 -0.19
N THR A 390 2.96 19.90 -0.04
CA THR A 390 4.35 19.72 -0.44
C THR A 390 4.51 19.65 -1.96
N LYS A 391 3.41 19.40 -2.68
CA LYS A 391 3.35 19.12 -4.13
C LYS A 391 4.22 17.92 -4.55
N LYS A 392 4.45 16.97 -3.63
CA LYS A 392 5.28 15.79 -3.82
C LYS A 392 4.56 14.55 -3.33
N ILE A 393 4.82 13.43 -3.97
CA ILE A 393 4.22 12.13 -3.59
C ILE A 393 4.77 11.71 -2.22
N ILE A 394 3.87 11.36 -1.29
CA ILE A 394 4.17 10.84 0.04
C ILE A 394 3.69 9.39 0.10
N VAL A 395 4.62 8.45 0.35
CA VAL A 395 4.35 7.01 0.45
C VAL A 395 4.73 6.47 1.83
N GLY A 396 5.95 6.75 2.27
CA GLY A 396 6.46 6.35 3.58
C GLY A 396 5.75 7.10 4.72
N ASP A 397 5.75 6.51 5.90
CA ASP A 397 5.12 7.14 7.07
C ASP A 397 5.97 8.32 7.57
N PRO A 398 5.39 9.49 7.72
CA PRO A 398 6.02 10.61 8.39
C PRO A 398 6.39 10.28 9.85
N LYS A 399 7.39 10.94 10.39
CA LYS A 399 7.88 10.72 11.75
C LYS A 399 7.96 12.02 12.53
N LYS A 400 7.73 11.90 13.84
CA LYS A 400 8.02 12.97 14.78
C LYS A 400 9.51 13.08 14.95
N LEU A 401 10.00 14.31 15.05
CA LEU A 401 11.37 14.61 15.36
C LEU A 401 11.40 15.71 16.43
N GLU A 402 12.12 15.48 17.51
CA GLU A 402 12.38 16.45 18.56
C GLU A 402 13.86 16.80 18.54
N ILE A 403 14.18 18.07 18.42
CA ILE A 403 15.55 18.60 18.49
C ILE A 403 15.53 19.83 19.39
N ASP A 404 16.37 19.86 20.43
CA ASP A 404 16.55 20.98 21.35
C ASP A 404 15.19 21.50 21.93
N SER A 405 14.24 20.58 22.22
CA SER A 405 12.86 20.81 22.70
C SER A 405 11.86 21.33 21.65
N ASP A 406 12.28 21.53 20.42
CA ASP A 406 11.39 21.87 19.33
C ASP A 406 10.86 20.62 18.63
N ASN A 407 9.60 20.66 18.24
CA ASN A 407 8.91 19.55 17.61
C ASN A 407 8.77 19.77 16.10
N TYR A 408 9.18 18.77 15.32
CA TYR A 408 9.13 18.77 13.86
C TYR A 408 8.44 17.53 13.32
N ILE A 409 8.02 17.60 12.05
CA ILE A 409 7.51 16.47 11.28
C ILE A 409 8.48 16.20 10.12
N LEU A 410 8.98 14.97 10.04
CA LEU A 410 9.75 14.48 8.93
C LEU A 410 8.81 13.84 7.92
N ILE A 411 8.77 14.34 6.69
CA ILE A 411 7.92 13.84 5.62
C ILE A 411 8.79 13.22 4.53
N PRO A 412 8.86 11.88 4.40
CA PRO A 412 9.54 11.25 3.29
C PRO A 412 8.75 11.47 2.00
N THR A 413 9.39 12.04 0.98
CA THR A 413 8.80 12.27 -0.33
C THR A 413 9.40 11.34 -1.36
N GLU A 414 8.62 10.90 -2.35
CA GLU A 414 9.09 9.96 -3.39
C GLU A 414 10.40 10.41 -4.03
N LYS A 415 10.51 11.71 -4.31
CA LYS A 415 11.71 12.33 -4.87
C LYS A 415 12.00 13.61 -4.09
N ASN A 416 13.27 13.97 -3.92
CA ASN A 416 13.70 15.20 -3.29
C ASN A 416 14.02 15.09 -1.79
N GLY A 417 14.00 13.90 -1.22
CA GLY A 417 14.43 13.64 0.16
C GLY A 417 13.31 13.72 1.19
N ILE A 418 13.72 13.93 2.45
CA ILE A 418 12.83 14.00 3.60
C ILE A 418 12.67 15.46 3.99
N GLU A 419 11.46 16.00 3.90
CA GLU A 419 11.17 17.36 4.29
C GLU A 419 11.01 17.49 5.79
N ILE A 420 11.44 18.62 6.35
CA ILE A 420 11.30 18.97 7.75
C ILE A 420 10.29 20.11 7.84
N ILE A 421 9.19 19.86 8.51
CA ILE A 421 8.10 20.82 8.66
C ILE A 421 7.97 21.20 10.12
N ASN A 422 7.76 22.48 10.38
CA ASN A 422 7.44 22.96 11.71
C ASN A 422 6.09 22.38 12.19
N ASN A 423 6.07 21.87 13.41
CA ASN A 423 4.85 21.35 14.05
C ASN A 423 4.05 22.45 14.78
N ASP A 424 4.53 23.69 14.82
CA ASP A 424 3.79 24.79 15.44
C ASP A 424 2.49 25.04 14.64
N PRO A 425 1.30 25.02 15.27
CA PRO A 425 0.04 25.34 14.59
C PRO A 425 0.00 26.74 13.96
N PHE A 426 0.77 27.70 14.46
CA PHE A 426 0.86 29.05 13.88
C PHE A 426 1.66 29.06 12.58
N ASP A 427 2.79 28.32 12.55
CA ASP A 427 3.71 28.21 11.41
C ASP A 427 3.54 26.90 10.63
N PHE A 428 2.40 26.27 10.74
CA PHE A 428 2.10 24.98 10.09
C PHE A 428 2.33 25.02 8.59
N GLY A 429 3.15 24.11 8.10
CA GLY A 429 3.52 23.99 6.70
C GLY A 429 4.77 24.76 6.30
N THR A 430 5.39 25.50 7.22
CA THR A 430 6.68 26.13 6.97
C THR A 430 7.77 25.06 6.88
N SER A 431 8.43 25.00 5.72
CA SER A 431 9.57 24.08 5.52
C SER A 431 10.83 24.68 6.16
N LEU A 432 11.44 23.90 7.04
CA LEU A 432 12.70 24.23 7.71
C LEU A 432 13.93 23.64 7.00
N GLY A 433 13.71 23.07 5.82
CA GLY A 433 14.73 22.42 5.01
C GLY A 433 14.46 20.93 4.81
N LYS A 434 15.47 20.18 4.42
CA LYS A 434 15.32 18.76 4.12
C LYS A 434 16.61 17.97 4.34
N TYR A 435 16.49 16.64 4.43
CA TYR A 435 17.58 15.69 4.20
C TYR A 435 17.60 15.39 2.70
N PRO A 436 18.57 15.90 1.93
CA PRO A 436 18.52 15.87 0.47
C PRO A 436 18.90 14.48 -0.06
N THR A 437 18.13 13.98 -1.02
CA THR A 437 18.49 12.82 -1.87
C THR A 437 17.70 12.87 -3.16
N ASP A 438 18.29 12.37 -4.24
CA ASP A 438 17.63 12.13 -5.53
C ASP A 438 17.01 10.74 -5.64
N LYS A 439 17.24 9.89 -4.63
CA LYS A 439 16.72 8.52 -4.58
C LYS A 439 15.22 8.54 -4.26
N LYS A 440 14.51 7.51 -4.74
CA LYS A 440 13.08 7.33 -4.43
C LYS A 440 12.88 6.74 -3.05
N LEU A 441 12.07 7.42 -2.23
CA LEU A 441 11.78 7.03 -0.85
C LEU A 441 10.33 6.53 -0.74
N TYR A 442 10.16 5.26 -0.37
CA TYR A 442 8.87 4.64 -0.09
C TYR A 442 8.77 4.11 1.34
N SER A 443 9.90 3.96 2.02
CA SER A 443 9.96 3.58 3.42
C SER A 443 9.81 4.77 4.36
N SER A 444 9.58 4.48 5.61
CA SER A 444 9.55 5.46 6.70
C SER A 444 10.97 5.70 7.22
N PRO A 445 11.34 6.93 7.57
CA PRO A 445 12.64 7.20 8.19
C PRO A 445 12.72 6.58 9.59
N LEU A 446 13.85 6.00 9.93
CA LEU A 446 14.21 5.55 11.26
C LEU A 446 15.13 6.59 11.89
N ILE A 447 14.78 7.03 13.10
CA ILE A 447 15.63 7.89 13.92
C ILE A 447 16.30 6.99 14.97
N ASN A 448 17.62 6.99 14.99
CA ASN A 448 18.42 6.27 15.98
C ASN A 448 19.57 7.16 16.47
N ASP A 449 19.50 7.56 17.73
CA ASP A 449 20.45 8.51 18.36
C ASP A 449 20.59 9.80 17.52
N ASN A 450 21.79 10.07 17.03
CA ASN A 450 22.11 11.24 16.22
C ASN A 450 22.06 10.95 14.71
N ASN A 451 21.40 9.87 14.28
CA ASN A 451 21.33 9.46 12.90
C ASN A 451 19.88 9.33 12.43
N LEU A 452 19.67 9.66 11.17
CA LEU A 452 18.45 9.37 10.43
C LEU A 452 18.80 8.36 9.33
N ILE A 453 18.06 7.25 9.30
CA ILE A 453 18.31 6.14 8.39
C ILE A 453 17.05 5.95 7.54
N ILE A 454 17.22 5.78 6.23
CA ILE A 454 16.10 5.51 5.35
C ILE A 454 16.49 4.51 4.25
N HIS A 455 15.56 3.61 3.95
CA HIS A 455 15.68 2.63 2.88
C HIS A 455 15.08 3.18 1.59
N THR A 456 15.80 3.09 0.48
CA THR A 456 15.34 3.55 -0.83
C THR A 456 14.64 2.44 -1.62
N GLN A 457 13.90 2.81 -2.66
CA GLN A 457 13.27 1.84 -3.57
C GLN A 457 14.28 0.88 -4.23
N LYS A 458 15.53 1.31 -4.41
CA LYS A 458 16.59 0.48 -5.02
C LYS A 458 17.35 -0.37 -4.00
N SER A 459 16.86 -0.43 -2.75
CA SER A 459 17.51 -1.16 -1.65
C SER A 459 18.87 -0.56 -1.25
N GLU A 460 18.98 0.75 -1.27
CA GLU A 460 20.09 1.46 -0.68
C GLU A 460 19.68 1.96 0.72
N LEU A 461 20.56 1.86 1.70
CA LEU A 461 20.41 2.48 3.02
C LEU A 461 21.18 3.77 3.08
N LEU A 462 20.47 4.87 3.29
CA LEU A 462 21.05 6.19 3.45
C LEU A 462 21.13 6.56 4.92
N PHE A 463 22.30 6.99 5.38
CA PHE A 463 22.56 7.38 6.76
C PHE A 463 22.92 8.88 6.80
N PHE A 464 22.04 9.65 7.40
CA PHE A 464 22.23 11.09 7.59
C PHE A 464 22.56 11.41 9.04
N LYS A 465 23.37 12.44 9.26
CA LYS A 465 23.51 13.07 10.58
C LYS A 465 22.25 13.89 10.87
N LEU A 466 21.65 13.68 12.04
CA LEU A 466 20.36 14.28 12.38
C LEU A 466 20.45 15.83 12.43
N LYS A 467 21.52 16.39 13.00
CA LYS A 467 21.66 17.82 13.29
C LYS A 467 22.05 18.66 12.08
N ASN A 468 23.08 18.25 11.32
CA ASN A 468 23.57 18.97 10.15
C ASN A 468 23.01 18.48 8.81
N ARG A 469 22.25 17.36 8.83
CA ARG A 469 21.53 16.80 7.67
C ARG A 469 22.42 16.25 6.55
N ASP A 470 23.69 16.04 6.84
CA ASP A 470 24.65 15.52 5.88
C ASP A 470 24.47 14.01 5.70
N LEU A 471 24.41 13.56 4.44
CA LEU A 471 24.54 12.16 4.08
C LEU A 471 25.99 11.76 4.29
N TYR A 472 26.27 10.90 5.29
CA TYR A 472 27.63 10.50 5.59
C TYR A 472 27.95 9.06 5.19
N TYR A 473 26.94 8.24 4.93
CA TYR A 473 27.11 6.86 4.48
C TYR A 473 25.93 6.39 3.64
N CYS A 474 26.23 5.56 2.64
CA CYS A 474 25.25 4.89 1.82
C CYS A 474 25.68 3.45 1.57
N LEU A 475 24.80 2.49 1.83
CA LEU A 475 25.02 1.05 1.63
C LEU A 475 24.05 0.51 0.59
N ASP A 476 24.57 0.01 -0.52
CA ASP A 476 23.77 -0.76 -1.50
C ASP A 476 23.65 -2.20 -1.02
N LEU A 477 22.43 -2.61 -0.69
CA LEU A 477 22.15 -3.94 -0.15
C LEU A 477 22.23 -5.02 -1.23
N ASN A 478 21.83 -4.73 -2.48
CA ASN A 478 21.84 -5.73 -3.53
C ASN A 478 23.25 -6.06 -4.01
N GLU A 479 24.12 -5.06 -4.06
CA GLU A 479 25.52 -5.23 -4.44
C GLU A 479 26.45 -5.46 -3.22
N GLU A 480 25.91 -5.36 -2.00
CA GLU A 480 26.60 -5.54 -0.73
C GLU A 480 27.85 -4.66 -0.60
N LYS A 481 27.78 -3.43 -1.10
CA LYS A 481 28.89 -2.45 -1.13
C LYS A 481 28.44 -1.03 -0.74
N ILE A 482 29.41 -0.14 -0.56
CA ILE A 482 29.13 1.31 -0.43
C ILE A 482 28.57 1.80 -1.78
N CYS A 483 27.55 2.67 -1.75
CA CYS A 483 27.01 3.26 -2.99
C CYS A 483 28.05 4.08 -3.75
N ASP A 484 27.98 4.01 -5.06
CA ASP A 484 28.85 4.79 -5.98
C ASP A 484 28.45 6.28 -5.99
#